data_654e17318997b7571148826aebf54b55
#
_entry.id   654e17318997b7571148826aebf54b55
#
_cell.length_a   1.000
_cell.length_b   1.000
_cell.length_c   1.000
_cell.angle_alpha   90.00
_cell.angle_beta   90.00
_cell.angle_gamma   90.00
#
_symmetry.space_group_name_H-M   'P 1'
#
loop_
_entity.id
_entity.type
_entity.pdbx_description
1 polymer ?
#
loop_
_entity_poly.entity_id
_entity_poly.type
_entity_poly.pdbx_seq_one_letter_code
_entity_poly.pdbx_strand_id
1 'polypeptide(L)'
;MEVLEIPGPSTLAPLVFLHEGLGSVSMWQGRSGNWPTQVCQAAGRAGWVYSRRGYGQSPAIPDVRGSGRLGADYMHREAWQVLPSLLKDWGVEKPVLIGHSDGGTIALLHAARFAVAGCVVMAPHLMVEDMTVSAIEAAKQAYEAGDLRQKLLRYHADVDCAFWQWNDVWLSQAFRNFDIHEECQAITAPVLALQGLDDAYGSLRHLEELHTAGTVERHVLPDCGHSPHKDQAQKSLDLVVKFLKSLA
;
A
#
# COMPACT_ATOMS: atom_id res chain seq x y z
N MET A 1 13.42 7.89 8.12
CA MET A 1 12.62 6.84 7.41
C MET A 1 13.57 6.02 6.56
N GLU A 2 13.34 4.69 6.47
CA GLU A 2 14.01 3.85 5.47
C GLU A 2 13.46 4.20 4.08
N VAL A 3 14.35 4.48 3.13
CA VAL A 3 14.00 4.86 1.76
C VAL A 3 14.94 4.16 0.78
N LEU A 4 14.37 3.61 -0.28
CA LEU A 4 15.09 3.14 -1.47
C LEU A 4 14.75 4.08 -2.62
N GLU A 5 15.73 4.81 -3.11
CA GLU A 5 15.64 5.60 -4.31
C GLU A 5 16.04 4.74 -5.52
N ILE A 6 15.19 4.74 -6.55
CA ILE A 6 15.43 4.01 -7.80
C ILE A 6 15.70 5.06 -8.88
N PRO A 7 16.95 5.17 -9.39
CA PRO A 7 17.30 6.17 -10.38
C PRO A 7 16.55 5.92 -11.69
N GLY A 8 16.21 7.00 -12.37
CA GLY A 8 15.54 6.99 -13.67
C GLY A 8 15.47 8.37 -14.28
N PRO A 9 15.01 8.49 -15.55
CA PRO A 9 14.81 9.79 -16.19
C PRO A 9 13.81 10.67 -15.42
N SER A 10 14.09 11.97 -15.34
CA SER A 10 13.24 12.96 -14.66
C SER A 10 12.18 13.60 -15.55
N THR A 11 12.04 13.15 -16.81
CA THR A 11 11.11 13.74 -17.77
C THR A 11 9.66 13.34 -17.58
N LEU A 12 9.41 12.26 -16.86
CA LEU A 12 8.07 11.72 -16.57
C LEU A 12 7.81 11.77 -15.06
N ALA A 13 6.53 11.82 -14.69
CA ALA A 13 6.13 11.77 -13.29
C ALA A 13 6.76 10.56 -12.57
N PRO A 14 7.47 10.76 -11.44
CA PRO A 14 8.12 9.68 -10.72
C PRO A 14 7.12 8.75 -10.03
N LEU A 15 7.57 7.57 -9.66
CA LEU A 15 6.78 6.56 -8.98
C LEU A 15 7.06 6.57 -7.48
N VAL A 16 6.01 6.47 -6.66
CA VAL A 16 6.16 6.31 -5.20
C VAL A 16 5.40 5.08 -4.76
N PHE A 17 6.13 4.15 -4.13
CA PHE A 17 5.62 2.85 -3.73
C PHE A 17 5.26 2.82 -2.24
N LEU A 18 4.04 2.40 -1.94
CA LEU A 18 3.42 2.37 -0.61
C LEU A 18 3.13 0.92 -0.23
N HIS A 19 3.79 0.43 0.81
CA HIS A 19 3.71 -0.97 1.22
C HIS A 19 2.42 -1.32 1.99
N GLU A 20 2.12 -2.61 2.06
CA GLU A 20 1.03 -3.23 2.81
C GLU A 20 1.12 -3.05 4.33
N GLY A 21 0.12 -3.54 5.08
CA GLY A 21 0.02 -3.41 6.54
C GLY A 21 1.22 -3.92 7.31
N LEU A 22 1.82 -5.04 6.89
CA LEU A 22 3.04 -5.61 7.48
C LEU A 22 4.26 -5.47 6.55
N GLY A 23 4.17 -4.59 5.57
CA GLY A 23 5.19 -4.42 4.55
C GLY A 23 6.39 -3.56 4.97
N SER A 24 7.38 -3.51 4.10
CA SER A 24 8.58 -2.68 4.21
C SER A 24 9.26 -2.54 2.84
N VAL A 25 10.29 -1.72 2.73
CA VAL A 25 11.13 -1.62 1.51
C VAL A 25 11.61 -3.01 1.07
N SER A 26 12.09 -3.83 2.00
CA SER A 26 12.62 -5.15 1.69
C SER A 26 11.55 -6.18 1.28
N MET A 27 10.29 -5.99 1.65
CA MET A 27 9.20 -6.92 1.31
C MET A 27 8.73 -6.83 -0.14
N TRP A 28 9.12 -5.81 -0.88
CA TRP A 28 8.92 -5.75 -2.33
C TRP A 28 9.83 -6.68 -3.12
N GLN A 29 10.81 -7.31 -2.45
CA GLN A 29 11.68 -8.32 -3.04
C GLN A 29 10.90 -9.62 -3.25
N GLY A 30 10.75 -10.03 -4.51
CA GLY A 30 10.17 -11.31 -4.92
C GLY A 30 11.22 -12.28 -5.45
N ARG A 31 10.77 -13.43 -5.98
CA ARG A 31 11.65 -14.44 -6.60
C ARG A 31 12.34 -13.90 -7.87
N SER A 32 11.67 -13.04 -8.61
CA SER A 32 12.17 -12.42 -9.84
C SER A 32 12.96 -11.13 -9.61
N GLY A 33 13.22 -10.73 -8.37
CA GLY A 33 13.93 -9.50 -8.03
C GLY A 33 13.04 -8.47 -7.31
N ASN A 34 13.53 -7.24 -7.21
CA ASN A 34 12.80 -6.13 -6.60
C ASN A 34 11.74 -5.59 -7.58
N TRP A 35 10.46 -5.77 -7.26
CA TRP A 35 9.36 -5.43 -8.16
C TRP A 35 9.25 -3.92 -8.47
N PRO A 36 9.40 -2.97 -7.51
CA PRO A 36 9.50 -1.54 -7.81
C PRO A 36 10.59 -1.19 -8.83
N THR A 37 11.76 -1.79 -8.69
CA THR A 37 12.87 -1.58 -9.64
C THR A 37 12.48 -2.04 -11.05
N GLN A 38 11.83 -3.19 -11.18
CA GLN A 38 11.35 -3.71 -12.47
C GLN A 38 10.32 -2.77 -13.10
N VAL A 39 9.36 -2.26 -12.30
CA VAL A 39 8.36 -1.29 -12.77
C VAL A 39 9.03 0.00 -13.24
N CYS A 40 9.94 0.57 -12.44
CA CYS A 40 10.67 1.79 -12.80
C CYS A 40 11.44 1.64 -14.11
N GLN A 41 12.19 0.54 -14.26
CA GLN A 41 12.98 0.24 -15.46
C GLN A 41 12.09 0.05 -16.68
N ALA A 42 11.01 -0.74 -16.57
CA ALA A 42 10.10 -1.03 -17.69
C ALA A 42 9.27 0.19 -18.11
N ALA A 43 8.98 1.11 -17.17
CA ALA A 43 8.26 2.35 -17.44
C ALA A 43 9.18 3.54 -17.79
N GLY A 44 10.50 3.41 -17.63
CA GLY A 44 11.45 4.50 -17.86
C GLY A 44 11.26 5.68 -16.89
N ARG A 45 10.99 5.40 -15.60
CA ARG A 45 10.71 6.40 -14.57
C ARG A 45 11.59 6.22 -13.33
N ALA A 46 11.94 7.32 -12.68
CA ALA A 46 12.52 7.27 -11.34
C ALA A 46 11.47 6.83 -10.32
N GLY A 47 11.90 6.33 -9.16
CA GLY A 47 10.97 5.91 -8.11
C GLY A 47 11.54 5.98 -6.70
N TRP A 48 10.65 6.03 -5.73
CA TRP A 48 10.92 5.99 -4.31
C TRP A 48 10.08 4.90 -3.64
N VAL A 49 10.72 4.11 -2.81
CA VAL A 49 10.08 3.11 -1.95
C VAL A 49 10.43 3.45 -0.53
N TYR A 50 9.48 3.55 0.38
CA TYR A 50 9.80 3.83 1.79
C TYR A 50 9.09 2.87 2.72
N SER A 51 9.68 2.63 3.89
CA SER A 51 9.02 1.97 5.01
C SER A 51 8.42 3.02 5.94
N ARG A 52 7.11 2.91 6.19
CA ARG A 52 6.42 3.77 7.17
C ARG A 52 7.08 3.64 8.54
N ARG A 53 6.84 4.62 9.43
CA ARG A 53 7.35 4.58 10.80
C ARG A 53 6.93 3.29 11.50
N GLY A 54 7.87 2.64 12.18
CA GLY A 54 7.66 1.36 12.86
C GLY A 54 7.81 0.13 11.96
N TYR A 55 8.03 0.30 10.65
CA TYR A 55 8.25 -0.79 9.68
C TYR A 55 9.66 -0.76 9.11
N GLY A 56 10.11 -1.90 8.59
CA GLY A 56 11.43 -2.04 7.97
C GLY A 56 12.55 -1.62 8.90
N GLN A 57 13.42 -0.75 8.40
CA GLN A 57 14.50 -0.11 9.16
C GLN A 57 14.12 1.33 9.62
N SER A 58 12.85 1.73 9.44
CA SER A 58 12.36 3.01 9.95
C SER A 58 12.28 3.02 11.47
N PRO A 59 12.42 4.20 12.13
CA PRO A 59 12.36 4.30 13.59
C PRO A 59 11.07 3.71 14.16
N ALA A 60 11.21 2.91 15.21
CA ALA A 60 10.08 2.33 15.93
C ALA A 60 9.17 3.41 16.56
N ILE A 61 7.93 3.04 16.84
CA ILE A 61 7.01 3.84 17.62
C ILE A 61 7.20 3.44 19.10
N PRO A 62 7.65 4.36 19.97
CA PRO A 62 7.75 4.05 21.39
C PRO A 62 6.38 3.68 21.97
N ASP A 63 6.36 2.68 22.85
CA ASP A 63 5.15 2.23 23.55
C ASP A 63 3.95 2.02 22.60
N VAL A 64 4.19 1.30 21.51
CA VAL A 64 3.26 1.13 20.37
C VAL A 64 1.88 0.59 20.76
N ARG A 65 1.76 -0.13 21.85
CA ARG A 65 0.50 -0.66 22.40
C ARG A 65 -0.12 0.20 23.51
N GLY A 66 0.60 1.21 24.00
CA GLY A 66 0.16 2.16 25.02
C GLY A 66 0.01 3.56 24.45
N SER A 67 0.83 4.50 24.92
CA SER A 67 0.77 5.92 24.52
C SER A 67 1.10 6.18 23.03
N GLY A 68 1.85 5.30 22.40
CA GLY A 68 2.17 5.34 20.97
C GLY A 68 1.18 4.62 20.07
N ARG A 69 0.08 4.08 20.61
CA ARG A 69 -0.91 3.35 19.82
C ARG A 69 -1.52 4.22 18.73
N LEU A 70 -1.58 3.67 17.52
CA LEU A 70 -2.20 4.37 16.38
C LEU A 70 -3.72 4.42 16.53
N GLY A 71 -4.32 5.51 16.08
CA GLY A 71 -5.76 5.67 15.99
C GLY A 71 -6.34 5.09 14.71
N ALA A 72 -7.68 5.04 14.62
CA ALA A 72 -8.40 4.58 13.44
C ALA A 72 -8.14 5.46 12.19
N ASP A 73 -7.60 6.65 12.38
CA ASP A 73 -7.25 7.61 11.34
C ASP A 73 -5.82 7.45 10.78
N TYR A 74 -5.10 6.37 11.13
CA TYR A 74 -3.66 6.25 10.81
C TYR A 74 -3.36 6.29 9.31
N MET A 75 -4.22 5.73 8.45
CA MET A 75 -4.05 5.80 6.99
C MET A 75 -4.27 7.22 6.48
N HIS A 76 -5.26 7.94 7.02
CA HIS A 76 -5.50 9.35 6.71
C HIS A 76 -4.31 10.23 7.13
N ARG A 77 -3.76 10.00 8.31
CA ARG A 77 -2.56 10.74 8.78
C ARG A 77 -1.34 10.45 7.90
N GLU A 78 -1.13 9.20 7.53
CA GLU A 78 -0.07 8.84 6.58
C GLU A 78 -0.27 9.55 5.24
N ALA A 79 -1.48 9.47 4.67
CA ALA A 79 -1.82 10.06 3.37
C ALA A 79 -1.76 11.59 3.35
N TRP A 80 -2.18 12.25 4.43
CA TRP A 80 -2.40 13.71 4.44
C TRP A 80 -1.33 14.52 5.16
N GLN A 81 -0.48 13.87 5.97
CA GLN A 81 0.56 14.56 6.75
C GLN A 81 1.95 14.02 6.45
N VAL A 82 2.15 12.70 6.51
CA VAL A 82 3.47 12.08 6.36
C VAL A 82 3.91 12.08 4.90
N LEU A 83 3.10 11.50 4.00
CA LEU A 83 3.44 11.39 2.59
C LEU A 83 3.68 12.76 1.93
N PRO A 84 2.86 13.81 2.14
CA PRO A 84 3.16 15.14 1.58
C PRO A 84 4.49 15.71 2.05
N SER A 85 4.88 15.49 3.31
CA SER A 85 6.18 15.91 3.83
C SER A 85 7.33 15.19 3.13
N LEU A 86 7.22 13.87 2.97
CA LEU A 86 8.23 13.07 2.26
C LEU A 86 8.35 13.49 0.79
N LEU A 87 7.24 13.69 0.10
CA LEU A 87 7.25 14.15 -1.30
C LEU A 87 7.96 15.51 -1.43
N LYS A 88 7.70 16.43 -0.51
CA LYS A 88 8.38 17.72 -0.45
C LYS A 88 9.89 17.55 -0.24
N ASP A 89 10.30 16.70 0.70
CA ASP A 89 11.71 16.44 1.00
C ASP A 89 12.44 15.81 -0.19
N TRP A 90 11.75 15.00 -1.00
CA TRP A 90 12.29 14.39 -2.22
C TRP A 90 12.20 15.30 -3.46
N GLY A 91 11.55 16.46 -3.36
CA GLY A 91 11.32 17.35 -4.52
C GLY A 91 10.33 16.77 -5.53
N VAL A 92 9.39 15.95 -5.09
CA VAL A 92 8.38 15.29 -5.91
C VAL A 92 7.04 16.00 -5.79
N GLU A 93 6.57 16.64 -6.85
CA GLU A 93 5.35 17.46 -6.82
C GLU A 93 4.08 16.69 -7.22
N LYS A 94 4.14 15.87 -8.25
CA LYS A 94 2.98 15.17 -8.84
C LYS A 94 3.36 13.72 -9.19
N PRO A 95 3.50 12.83 -8.21
CA PRO A 95 3.90 11.43 -8.45
C PRO A 95 2.80 10.60 -9.09
N VAL A 96 3.15 9.42 -9.60
CA VAL A 96 2.23 8.29 -9.68
C VAL A 96 2.41 7.47 -8.40
N LEU A 97 1.33 7.28 -7.65
CA LEU A 97 1.35 6.45 -6.43
C LEU A 97 1.06 4.99 -6.81
N ILE A 98 1.85 4.08 -6.27
CA ILE A 98 1.67 2.62 -6.46
C ILE A 98 1.57 1.98 -5.08
N GLY A 99 0.38 1.59 -4.67
CA GLY A 99 0.11 1.08 -3.33
C GLY A 99 -0.43 -0.34 -3.31
N HIS A 100 -0.03 -1.10 -2.28
CA HIS A 100 -0.57 -2.42 -1.99
C HIS A 100 -1.27 -2.44 -0.63
N SER A 101 -2.48 -2.99 -0.56
CA SER A 101 -3.26 -3.14 0.68
C SER A 101 -3.43 -1.79 1.39
N ASP A 102 -2.97 -1.65 2.67
CA ASP A 102 -2.90 -0.35 3.37
C ASP A 102 -2.29 0.75 2.49
N GLY A 103 -1.19 0.45 1.79
CA GLY A 103 -0.54 1.39 0.89
C GLY A 103 -1.42 1.80 -0.30
N GLY A 104 -2.27 0.90 -0.79
CA GLY A 104 -3.28 1.19 -1.82
C GLY A 104 -4.35 2.15 -1.29
N THR A 105 -4.84 1.91 -0.09
CA THR A 105 -5.80 2.77 0.61
C THR A 105 -5.19 4.16 0.88
N ILE A 106 -3.93 4.21 1.36
CA ILE A 106 -3.21 5.47 1.57
C ILE A 106 -3.02 6.25 0.26
N ALA A 107 -2.74 5.55 -0.87
CA ALA A 107 -2.62 6.18 -2.18
C ALA A 107 -3.95 6.83 -2.62
N LEU A 108 -5.09 6.15 -2.44
CA LEU A 108 -6.42 6.70 -2.74
C LEU A 108 -6.73 7.93 -1.86
N LEU A 109 -6.52 7.82 -0.55
CA LEU A 109 -6.72 8.94 0.38
C LEU A 109 -5.85 10.15 0.03
N HIS A 110 -4.59 9.92 -0.38
CA HIS A 110 -3.72 11.01 -0.81
C HIS A 110 -4.22 11.66 -2.10
N ALA A 111 -4.58 10.85 -3.10
CA ALA A 111 -5.07 11.33 -4.40
C ALA A 111 -6.42 12.05 -4.32
N ALA A 112 -7.22 11.78 -3.27
CA ALA A 112 -8.46 12.49 -3.00
C ALA A 112 -8.24 13.95 -2.58
N ARG A 113 -7.04 14.29 -2.09
CA ARG A 113 -6.74 15.61 -1.51
C ARG A 113 -5.59 16.36 -2.20
N PHE A 114 -4.66 15.63 -2.80
CA PHE A 114 -3.45 16.20 -3.42
C PHE A 114 -3.33 15.79 -4.88
N ALA A 115 -2.69 16.62 -5.68
CA ALA A 115 -2.47 16.34 -7.09
C ALA A 115 -1.49 15.17 -7.27
N VAL A 116 -1.91 14.18 -8.05
CA VAL A 116 -1.09 13.05 -8.49
C VAL A 116 -1.22 12.89 -10.01
N ALA A 117 -0.23 12.28 -10.65
CA ALA A 117 -0.31 11.97 -12.08
C ALA A 117 -1.19 10.74 -12.36
N GLY A 118 -1.33 9.86 -11.40
CA GLY A 118 -2.17 8.67 -11.42
C GLY A 118 -2.00 7.83 -10.17
N CYS A 119 -2.85 6.84 -9.98
CA CYS A 119 -2.76 5.85 -8.92
C CYS A 119 -2.82 4.44 -9.47
N VAL A 120 -1.98 3.56 -8.95
CA VAL A 120 -2.09 2.11 -9.09
C VAL A 120 -2.34 1.55 -7.71
N VAL A 121 -3.45 0.85 -7.53
CA VAL A 121 -3.79 0.24 -6.25
C VAL A 121 -3.99 -1.27 -6.42
N MET A 122 -3.34 -2.03 -5.56
CA MET A 122 -3.39 -3.48 -5.54
C MET A 122 -4.03 -3.92 -4.22
N ALA A 123 -5.16 -4.59 -4.28
CA ALA A 123 -5.93 -5.05 -3.13
C ALA A 123 -6.15 -3.95 -2.06
N PRO A 124 -6.61 -2.73 -2.44
CA PRO A 124 -6.90 -1.67 -1.46
C PRO A 124 -8.09 -2.05 -0.59
N HIS A 125 -8.20 -1.44 0.59
CA HIS A 125 -9.39 -1.52 1.41
C HIS A 125 -10.16 -0.19 1.37
N LEU A 126 -11.40 -0.21 0.89
CA LEU A 126 -12.29 0.96 0.93
C LEU A 126 -13.06 1.02 2.24
N MET A 127 -13.30 -0.14 2.85
CA MET A 127 -14.07 -0.33 4.07
C MET A 127 -13.54 -1.53 4.84
N VAL A 128 -14.04 -1.75 6.05
CA VAL A 128 -13.75 -2.97 6.83
C VAL A 128 -14.84 -4.01 6.57
N GLU A 129 -14.43 -5.23 6.20
CA GLU A 129 -15.29 -6.39 6.05
C GLU A 129 -15.02 -7.42 7.16
N ASP A 130 -16.02 -8.25 7.49
CA ASP A 130 -15.86 -9.30 8.50
C ASP A 130 -14.83 -10.36 8.09
N MET A 131 -14.69 -10.64 6.79
CA MET A 131 -13.64 -11.53 6.28
C MET A 131 -12.25 -10.97 6.54
N THR A 132 -12.05 -9.67 6.34
CA THR A 132 -10.78 -8.99 6.63
C THR A 132 -10.42 -9.11 8.09
N VAL A 133 -11.37 -8.81 8.98
CA VAL A 133 -11.16 -8.92 10.43
C VAL A 133 -10.83 -10.35 10.85
N SER A 134 -11.52 -11.34 10.28
CA SER A 134 -11.26 -12.76 10.55
C SER A 134 -9.84 -13.17 10.10
N ALA A 135 -9.39 -12.69 8.93
CA ALA A 135 -8.04 -12.96 8.44
C ALA A 135 -6.97 -12.29 9.33
N ILE A 136 -7.22 -11.07 9.82
CA ILE A 136 -6.32 -10.35 10.72
C ILE A 136 -6.26 -11.00 12.11
N GLU A 137 -7.38 -11.51 12.61
CA GLU A 137 -7.42 -12.30 13.84
C GLU A 137 -6.61 -13.60 13.70
N ALA A 138 -6.74 -14.31 12.57
CA ALA A 138 -5.92 -15.48 12.28
C ALA A 138 -4.41 -15.12 12.20
N ALA A 139 -4.08 -13.96 11.63
CA ALA A 139 -2.69 -13.46 11.62
C ALA A 139 -2.17 -13.21 13.04
N LYS A 140 -3.02 -12.69 13.96
CA LYS A 140 -2.67 -12.51 15.36
C LYS A 140 -2.34 -13.84 16.03
N GLN A 141 -3.20 -14.85 15.86
CA GLN A 141 -2.97 -16.19 16.41
C GLN A 141 -1.65 -16.79 15.88
N ALA A 142 -1.38 -16.66 14.57
CA ALA A 142 -0.13 -17.13 13.97
C ALA A 142 1.10 -16.37 14.47
N TYR A 143 0.95 -15.08 14.80
CA TYR A 143 2.02 -14.26 15.37
C TYR A 143 2.31 -14.65 16.82
N GLU A 144 1.28 -14.82 17.65
CA GLU A 144 1.40 -15.23 19.04
C GLU A 144 1.93 -16.67 19.17
N ALA A 145 1.59 -17.57 18.23
CA ALA A 145 2.19 -18.91 18.12
C ALA A 145 3.67 -18.88 17.70
N GLY A 146 4.15 -17.76 17.14
CA GLY A 146 5.54 -17.53 16.78
C GLY A 146 5.89 -17.71 15.31
N ASP A 147 5.14 -18.48 14.55
CA ASP A 147 5.45 -18.79 13.13
C ASP A 147 5.49 -17.53 12.25
N LEU A 148 4.49 -16.66 12.38
CA LEU A 148 4.46 -15.42 11.61
C LEU A 148 5.52 -14.45 12.11
N ARG A 149 5.73 -14.35 13.43
CA ARG A 149 6.77 -13.49 14.02
C ARG A 149 8.16 -13.82 13.47
N GLN A 150 8.52 -15.11 13.41
CA GLN A 150 9.81 -15.57 12.86
C GLN A 150 9.98 -15.20 11.38
N LYS A 151 8.91 -15.28 10.59
CA LYS A 151 8.94 -14.88 9.17
C LYS A 151 9.14 -13.37 9.00
N LEU A 152 8.58 -12.55 9.89
CA LEU A 152 8.64 -11.10 9.83
C LEU A 152 9.95 -10.51 10.36
N LEU A 153 10.67 -11.20 11.25
CA LEU A 153 11.95 -10.75 11.83
C LEU A 153 13.00 -10.31 10.78
N ARG A 154 13.00 -10.93 9.62
CA ARG A 154 13.97 -10.61 8.54
C ARG A 154 13.66 -9.31 7.81
N TYR A 155 12.46 -8.73 8.03
CA TYR A 155 11.98 -7.57 7.30
C TYR A 155 11.87 -6.31 8.16
N HIS A 156 11.89 -6.43 9.48
CA HIS A 156 11.68 -5.34 10.41
C HIS A 156 12.72 -5.33 11.51
N ALA A 157 13.29 -4.15 11.78
CA ALA A 157 14.21 -3.93 12.90
C ALA A 157 13.51 -4.16 14.26
N ASP A 158 12.25 -3.74 14.35
CA ASP A 158 11.36 -3.99 15.49
C ASP A 158 10.07 -4.68 14.98
N VAL A 159 10.08 -6.01 15.01
CA VAL A 159 8.97 -6.81 14.49
C VAL A 159 7.71 -6.69 15.35
N ASP A 160 7.87 -6.49 16.66
CA ASP A 160 6.74 -6.34 17.56
C ASP A 160 6.08 -4.97 17.36
N CYS A 161 6.85 -3.91 17.15
CA CYS A 161 6.32 -2.62 16.74
C CYS A 161 5.56 -2.72 15.41
N ALA A 162 6.15 -3.32 14.38
CA ALA A 162 5.55 -3.47 13.06
C ALA A 162 4.22 -4.26 13.11
N PHE A 163 4.18 -5.35 13.88
CA PHE A 163 2.99 -6.17 13.97
C PHE A 163 1.87 -5.50 14.78
N TRP A 164 2.18 -5.03 15.98
CA TRP A 164 1.13 -4.57 16.88
C TRP A 164 0.54 -3.22 16.49
N GLN A 165 1.32 -2.31 15.85
CA GLN A 165 0.74 -1.05 15.35
C GLN A 165 -0.36 -1.30 14.31
N TRP A 166 -0.21 -2.32 13.45
CA TRP A 166 -1.19 -2.70 12.44
C TRP A 166 -2.34 -3.52 13.05
N ASN A 167 -2.02 -4.61 13.76
CA ASN A 167 -3.01 -5.56 14.27
C ASN A 167 -3.96 -4.91 15.28
N ASP A 168 -3.43 -4.15 16.25
CA ASP A 168 -4.22 -3.51 17.30
C ASP A 168 -5.19 -2.44 16.74
N VAL A 169 -4.84 -1.76 15.64
CA VAL A 169 -5.76 -0.81 14.99
C VAL A 169 -6.85 -1.56 14.23
N TRP A 170 -6.49 -2.49 13.37
CA TRP A 170 -7.44 -3.22 12.54
C TRP A 170 -8.48 -4.00 13.36
N LEU A 171 -8.10 -4.54 14.51
CA LEU A 171 -9.00 -5.24 15.43
C LEU A 171 -9.72 -4.32 16.43
N SER A 172 -9.46 -3.01 16.39
CA SER A 172 -10.12 -2.07 17.29
C SER A 172 -11.57 -1.82 16.89
N GLN A 173 -12.43 -1.60 17.88
CA GLN A 173 -13.82 -1.23 17.63
C GLN A 173 -13.95 0.08 16.83
N ALA A 174 -13.04 1.03 17.04
CA ALA A 174 -13.04 2.31 16.34
C ALA A 174 -12.79 2.15 14.84
N PHE A 175 -12.00 1.15 14.43
CA PHE A 175 -11.67 0.92 13.02
C PHE A 175 -12.77 0.16 12.27
N ARG A 176 -13.74 -0.44 12.96
CA ARG A 176 -14.88 -1.15 12.33
C ARG A 176 -15.72 -0.28 11.41
N ASN A 177 -15.73 1.03 11.65
CA ASN A 177 -16.47 1.99 10.85
C ASN A 177 -15.59 2.70 9.81
N PHE A 178 -14.36 2.18 9.56
CA PHE A 178 -13.50 2.75 8.54
C PHE A 178 -14.13 2.57 7.17
N ASP A 179 -14.27 3.69 6.45
CA ASP A 179 -14.87 3.77 5.12
C ASP A 179 -14.31 5.00 4.43
N ILE A 180 -13.87 4.85 3.17
CA ILE A 180 -13.28 5.93 2.35
C ILE A 180 -14.00 6.14 1.02
N HIS A 181 -15.22 5.63 0.88
CA HIS A 181 -15.97 5.78 -0.37
C HIS A 181 -16.20 7.26 -0.73
N GLU A 182 -16.47 8.10 0.28
CA GLU A 182 -16.68 9.53 0.08
C GLU A 182 -15.41 10.21 -0.43
N GLU A 183 -14.26 9.93 0.21
CA GLU A 183 -12.97 10.49 -0.21
C GLU A 183 -12.62 10.07 -1.64
N CYS A 184 -12.87 8.81 -2.00
CA CYS A 184 -12.56 8.32 -3.34
C CYS A 184 -13.29 9.10 -4.45
N GLN A 185 -14.50 9.63 -4.20
CA GLN A 185 -15.24 10.41 -5.18
C GLN A 185 -14.51 11.70 -5.60
N ALA A 186 -13.63 12.24 -4.75
CA ALA A 186 -12.86 13.45 -5.07
C ALA A 186 -11.65 13.19 -5.98
N ILE A 187 -11.28 11.94 -6.24
CA ILE A 187 -10.10 11.59 -7.04
C ILE A 187 -10.37 11.89 -8.52
N THR A 188 -9.61 12.84 -9.09
CA THR A 188 -9.71 13.21 -10.51
C THR A 188 -8.65 12.55 -11.38
N ALA A 189 -7.56 12.07 -10.77
CA ALA A 189 -6.48 11.38 -11.48
C ALA A 189 -6.93 9.99 -11.96
N PRO A 190 -6.37 9.46 -13.07
CA PRO A 190 -6.60 8.09 -13.50
C PRO A 190 -6.16 7.07 -12.44
N VAL A 191 -6.94 6.02 -12.25
CA VAL A 191 -6.67 4.93 -11.31
C VAL A 191 -6.65 3.59 -12.04
N LEU A 192 -5.62 2.78 -11.79
CA LEU A 192 -5.58 1.35 -12.11
C LEU A 192 -5.77 0.58 -10.81
N ALA A 193 -6.79 -0.27 -10.75
CA ALA A 193 -7.10 -1.09 -9.58
C ALA A 193 -7.00 -2.58 -9.90
N LEU A 194 -6.19 -3.32 -9.14
CA LEU A 194 -5.96 -4.75 -9.28
C LEU A 194 -6.42 -5.49 -8.03
N GLN A 195 -7.15 -6.59 -8.17
CA GLN A 195 -7.59 -7.45 -7.07
C GLN A 195 -7.41 -8.91 -7.44
N GLY A 196 -6.89 -9.71 -6.52
CA GLY A 196 -6.87 -11.15 -6.67
C GLY A 196 -8.25 -11.77 -6.48
N LEU A 197 -8.61 -12.77 -7.29
CA LEU A 197 -9.89 -13.48 -7.15
C LEU A 197 -9.96 -14.28 -5.83
N ASP A 198 -8.80 -14.78 -5.37
CA ASP A 198 -8.66 -15.62 -4.18
C ASP A 198 -8.14 -14.82 -2.97
N ASP A 199 -8.40 -13.50 -2.95
CA ASP A 199 -7.96 -12.63 -1.85
C ASP A 199 -8.71 -12.97 -0.56
N ALA A 200 -7.97 -13.37 0.48
CA ALA A 200 -8.53 -13.72 1.79
C ALA A 200 -8.75 -12.50 2.71
N TYR A 201 -8.22 -11.34 2.34
CA TYR A 201 -8.29 -10.12 3.15
C TYR A 201 -9.34 -9.11 2.67
N GLY A 202 -9.84 -9.24 1.44
CA GLY A 202 -10.84 -8.33 0.92
C GLY A 202 -11.61 -8.91 -0.27
N SER A 203 -12.91 -8.69 -0.31
CA SER A 203 -13.76 -9.14 -1.41
C SER A 203 -13.60 -8.25 -2.65
N LEU A 204 -14.16 -8.67 -3.78
CA LEU A 204 -14.17 -7.87 -5.01
C LEU A 204 -14.95 -6.56 -4.88
N ARG A 205 -15.73 -6.37 -3.81
CA ARG A 205 -16.44 -5.12 -3.51
C ARG A 205 -15.49 -3.93 -3.46
N HIS A 206 -14.26 -4.10 -2.94
CA HIS A 206 -13.26 -3.04 -2.92
C HIS A 206 -12.88 -2.55 -4.32
N LEU A 207 -12.98 -3.41 -5.32
CA LEU A 207 -12.75 -3.07 -6.72
C LEU A 207 -14.02 -2.50 -7.37
N GLU A 208 -15.17 -3.15 -7.14
CA GLU A 208 -16.46 -2.84 -7.76
C GLU A 208 -16.99 -1.48 -7.27
N GLU A 209 -16.86 -1.21 -5.97
CA GLU A 209 -17.35 -0.01 -5.30
C GLU A 209 -16.36 1.17 -5.33
N LEU A 210 -15.18 1.01 -5.93
CA LEU A 210 -14.23 2.11 -6.11
C LEU A 210 -14.74 3.07 -7.19
N HIS A 211 -15.41 4.13 -6.80
CA HIS A 211 -15.90 5.19 -7.68
C HIS A 211 -15.12 6.48 -7.47
N THR A 212 -14.69 7.11 -8.57
CA THR A 212 -13.91 8.36 -8.56
C THR A 212 -14.48 9.34 -9.58
N ALA A 213 -14.12 10.63 -9.47
CA ALA A 213 -14.44 11.62 -10.51
C ALA A 213 -13.61 11.39 -11.79
N GLY A 214 -12.45 10.73 -11.67
CA GLY A 214 -11.60 10.33 -12.79
C GLY A 214 -11.98 8.97 -13.36
N THR A 215 -11.10 8.41 -14.20
CA THR A 215 -11.26 7.07 -14.77
C THR A 215 -10.70 6.00 -13.85
N VAL A 216 -11.39 4.85 -13.77
CA VAL A 216 -10.90 3.67 -13.04
C VAL A 216 -10.84 2.47 -13.98
N GLU A 217 -9.63 2.00 -14.27
CA GLU A 217 -9.38 0.73 -14.96
C GLU A 217 -9.28 -0.38 -13.90
N ARG A 218 -10.10 -1.44 -14.01
CA ARG A 218 -10.21 -2.53 -13.02
C ARG A 218 -9.80 -3.87 -13.62
N HIS A 219 -9.00 -4.64 -12.89
CA HIS A 219 -8.65 -6.00 -13.26
C HIS A 219 -8.76 -6.96 -12.07
N VAL A 220 -9.56 -8.00 -12.24
CA VAL A 220 -9.58 -9.18 -11.37
C VAL A 220 -8.58 -10.18 -11.90
N LEU A 221 -7.68 -10.65 -11.06
CA LEU A 221 -6.62 -11.60 -11.41
C LEU A 221 -6.99 -13.00 -10.90
N PRO A 222 -7.18 -13.98 -11.77
CA PRO A 222 -7.39 -15.38 -11.37
C PRO A 222 -6.10 -15.96 -10.78
N ASP A 223 -6.23 -17.00 -9.96
CA ASP A 223 -5.12 -17.69 -9.28
C ASP A 223 -4.21 -16.68 -8.53
N CYS A 224 -4.82 -15.71 -7.88
CA CYS A 224 -4.15 -14.60 -7.21
C CYS A 224 -4.84 -14.30 -5.88
N GLY A 225 -4.05 -14.31 -4.82
CA GLY A 225 -4.48 -13.91 -3.49
C GLY A 225 -4.32 -12.41 -3.26
N HIS A 226 -3.96 -12.04 -2.02
CA HIS A 226 -3.87 -10.64 -1.59
C HIS A 226 -2.69 -9.86 -2.20
N SER A 227 -1.72 -10.51 -2.83
CA SER A 227 -0.48 -9.87 -3.29
C SER A 227 -0.28 -9.98 -4.81
N PRO A 228 -1.02 -9.22 -5.65
CA PRO A 228 -0.92 -9.28 -7.11
C PRO A 228 0.51 -9.20 -7.64
N HIS A 229 1.34 -8.34 -7.09
CA HIS A 229 2.75 -8.17 -7.46
C HIS A 229 3.66 -9.36 -7.09
N LYS A 230 3.17 -10.31 -6.27
CA LYS A 230 3.88 -11.57 -5.91
C LYS A 230 3.25 -12.77 -6.59
N ASP A 231 1.94 -12.89 -6.52
CA ASP A 231 1.19 -14.07 -6.97
C ASP A 231 1.08 -14.12 -8.50
N GLN A 232 0.88 -12.94 -9.13
CA GLN A 232 0.79 -12.75 -10.58
C GLN A 232 1.79 -11.67 -11.04
N ALA A 233 3.07 -11.82 -10.66
CA ALA A 233 4.09 -10.78 -10.76
C ALA A 233 4.24 -10.21 -12.18
N GLN A 234 4.33 -11.06 -13.21
CA GLN A 234 4.49 -10.62 -14.59
C GLN A 234 3.21 -9.95 -15.10
N LYS A 235 2.04 -10.54 -14.84
CA LYS A 235 0.76 -9.97 -15.25
C LYS A 235 0.53 -8.60 -14.63
N SER A 236 0.82 -8.46 -13.34
CA SER A 236 0.72 -7.19 -12.64
C SER A 236 1.70 -6.15 -13.20
N LEU A 237 2.95 -6.56 -13.49
CA LEU A 237 3.94 -5.69 -14.11
C LEU A 237 3.45 -5.18 -15.48
N ASP A 238 2.95 -6.07 -16.34
CA ASP A 238 2.49 -5.71 -17.69
C ASP A 238 1.32 -4.72 -17.65
N LEU A 239 0.33 -4.94 -16.77
CA LEU A 239 -0.81 -4.05 -16.57
C LEU A 239 -0.36 -2.68 -16.06
N VAL A 240 0.51 -2.66 -15.05
CA VAL A 240 1.03 -1.41 -14.48
C VAL A 240 1.85 -0.63 -15.50
N VAL A 241 2.74 -1.28 -16.22
CA VAL A 241 3.56 -0.61 -17.26
C VAL A 241 2.69 -0.07 -18.40
N LYS A 242 1.67 -0.83 -18.84
CA LYS A 242 0.70 -0.37 -19.84
C LYS A 242 -0.02 0.90 -19.36
N PHE A 243 -0.52 0.90 -18.13
CA PHE A 243 -1.17 2.06 -17.53
C PHE A 243 -0.21 3.26 -17.41
N LEU A 244 1.02 3.05 -16.91
CA LEU A 244 2.02 4.12 -16.79
C LEU A 244 2.37 4.78 -18.13
N LYS A 245 2.38 4.01 -19.23
CA LYS A 245 2.59 4.52 -20.58
C LYS A 245 1.42 5.36 -21.09
N SER A 246 0.21 5.15 -20.60
CA SER A 246 -0.96 5.96 -20.97
C SER A 246 -1.02 7.31 -20.24
N LEU A 247 -0.19 7.51 -19.20
CA LEU A 247 -0.07 8.76 -18.45
C LEU A 247 1.04 9.69 -18.99
N ALA A 248 1.68 9.35 -20.08
CA ALA A 248 2.81 10.08 -20.68
C ALA A 248 2.32 11.20 -21.60
#